data_1591f923540d1004fe5e98ac7de46143
#
_entry.id   1591f923540d1004fe5e98ac7de46143
#
_cell.length_a   1.000
_cell.length_b   1.000
_cell.length_c   1.000
_cell.angle_alpha   90.00
_cell.angle_beta   90.00
_cell.angle_gamma   90.00
#
_symmetry.space_group_name_H-M   'P 1'
#
loop_
_entity.id
_entity.type
_entity.pdbx_description
1 polymer ?
#
loop_
_entity_poly.entity_id
_entity_poly.type
_entity_poly.pdbx_seq_one_letter_code
_entity_poly.pdbx_strand_id
1 'polypeptide(L)'
;MATSDYEIGRPGNRCAVSGRDLEVGEAFVGALLDVPETDDLARVDICPEAWIASRGPETHVVEVHETQDGEDVKVRRRVFAYWHGVIPESNKKTDPLIGADSLMGIFDSLEGSDEARRIAFRYVLTLLLVRKRLLVLEGQRPADGDEPAVLLVRRKADGPDGEVVEVVDPGLDESSIVEVTEQLQSVLNTESE
;
A
#
# COMPACT_ATOMS: atom_id res chain seq x y z
N MET A 1 25.44 -9.58 11.07
CA MET A 1 24.68 -9.07 9.91
C MET A 1 23.38 -9.83 9.92
N ALA A 2 22.34 -9.26 10.50
CA ALA A 2 21.01 -9.84 10.48
C ALA A 2 20.35 -9.35 9.18
N THR A 3 20.22 -10.23 8.20
CA THR A 3 19.37 -10.04 7.05
C THR A 3 17.95 -10.15 7.55
N SER A 4 17.29 -9.01 7.67
CA SER A 4 15.85 -8.96 7.86
C SER A 4 15.22 -9.39 6.54
N ASP A 5 14.90 -10.67 6.40
CA ASP A 5 14.09 -11.18 5.31
C ASP A 5 12.64 -10.71 5.49
N TYR A 6 12.38 -9.46 5.13
CA TYR A 6 11.01 -9.00 4.91
C TYR A 6 10.64 -9.34 3.47
N GLU A 7 10.12 -10.53 3.27
CA GLU A 7 9.47 -10.91 2.01
C GLU A 7 8.15 -10.15 1.88
N ILE A 8 8.15 -9.03 1.17
CA ILE A 8 6.94 -8.36 0.71
C ILE A 8 6.42 -9.15 -0.50
N GLY A 9 5.77 -10.25 -0.32
CA GLY A 9 5.35 -11.05 -1.44
C GLY A 9 3.93 -11.56 -1.29
N ARG A 10 3.81 -12.74 -0.81
CA ARG A 10 2.51 -13.39 -0.63
C ARG A 10 1.88 -12.96 0.67
N PRO A 11 0.53 -13.00 0.78
CA PRO A 11 -0.12 -12.85 2.08
C PRO A 11 0.58 -13.77 3.08
N GLY A 12 0.99 -13.22 4.22
CA GLY A 12 1.49 -14.02 5.31
C GLY A 12 0.35 -14.90 5.81
N ASN A 13 0.64 -16.16 6.12
CA ASN A 13 -0.37 -17.04 6.71
C ASN A 13 -0.63 -16.72 8.20
N ARG A 14 -0.09 -15.61 8.71
CA ARG A 14 -0.15 -15.25 10.13
C ARG A 14 -0.49 -13.78 10.32
N CYS A 15 -1.43 -13.52 11.22
CA CYS A 15 -1.79 -12.16 11.61
C CYS A 15 -0.65 -11.52 12.42
N ALA A 16 -0.12 -10.39 11.94
CA ALA A 16 1.00 -9.70 12.58
C ALA A 16 0.67 -9.10 13.97
N VAL A 17 -0.62 -8.87 14.25
CA VAL A 17 -1.07 -8.27 15.52
C VAL A 17 -1.44 -9.33 16.56
N SER A 18 -2.20 -10.35 16.17
CA SER A 18 -2.66 -11.39 17.10
C SER A 18 -1.78 -12.63 17.14
N GLY A 19 -0.90 -12.80 16.15
CA GLY A 19 -0.05 -13.97 16.03
C GLY A 19 -0.76 -15.25 15.61
N ARG A 20 -2.09 -15.23 15.34
CA ARG A 20 -2.83 -16.39 14.87
C ARG A 20 -2.63 -16.63 13.37
N ASP A 21 -2.79 -17.87 12.95
CA ASP A 21 -2.79 -18.20 11.54
C ASP A 21 -4.05 -17.66 10.84
N LEU A 22 -3.90 -17.26 9.57
CA LEU A 22 -4.96 -16.84 8.68
C LEU A 22 -5.31 -18.00 7.75
N GLU A 23 -6.60 -18.32 7.66
CA GLU A 23 -7.07 -19.46 6.88
C GLU A 23 -7.35 -19.09 5.43
N VAL A 24 -7.25 -20.06 4.53
CA VAL A 24 -7.62 -19.89 3.12
C VAL A 24 -9.08 -19.45 2.99
N GLY A 25 -9.33 -18.42 2.21
CA GLY A 25 -10.65 -17.82 2.05
C GLY A 25 -11.02 -16.81 3.15
N GLU A 26 -10.16 -16.65 4.15
CA GLU A 26 -10.36 -15.64 5.21
C GLU A 26 -10.05 -14.22 4.70
N ALA A 27 -10.88 -13.26 5.12
CA ALA A 27 -10.60 -11.86 4.88
C ALA A 27 -9.41 -11.38 5.73
N PHE A 28 -8.58 -10.51 5.17
CA PHE A 28 -7.50 -9.86 5.89
C PHE A 28 -7.38 -8.38 5.49
N VAL A 29 -6.67 -7.62 6.29
CA VAL A 29 -6.19 -6.28 5.97
C VAL A 29 -4.69 -6.37 5.74
N GLY A 30 -4.25 -6.12 4.50
CA GLY A 30 -2.84 -5.90 4.21
C GLY A 30 -2.47 -4.46 4.58
N ALA A 31 -1.35 -4.26 5.22
CA ALA A 31 -0.85 -2.95 5.56
C ALA A 31 0.63 -2.81 5.19
N LEU A 32 0.99 -1.62 4.72
CA LEU A 32 2.37 -1.19 4.56
C LEU A 32 2.75 -0.39 5.80
N LEU A 33 3.78 -0.81 6.48
CA LEU A 33 4.28 -0.17 7.69
C LEU A 33 5.59 0.55 7.40
N ASP A 34 5.75 1.75 7.96
CA ASP A 34 7.03 2.44 7.92
C ASP A 34 8.08 1.69 8.74
N VAL A 35 9.26 1.48 8.15
CA VAL A 35 10.46 0.96 8.78
C VAL A 35 11.47 2.11 8.96
N PRO A 36 11.46 2.81 10.11
CA PRO A 36 12.22 4.05 10.29
C PRO A 36 13.74 3.86 10.14
N GLU A 37 14.22 2.64 10.37
CA GLU A 37 15.65 2.30 10.33
C GLU A 37 16.23 2.31 8.90
N THR A 38 15.40 2.04 7.88
CA THR A 38 15.82 1.93 6.47
C THR A 38 15.02 2.84 5.53
N ASP A 39 14.01 3.53 6.05
CA ASP A 39 13.03 4.30 5.26
C ASP A 39 12.25 3.44 4.24
N ASP A 40 12.23 2.12 4.46
CA ASP A 40 11.50 1.17 3.64
C ASP A 40 10.05 1.01 4.10
N LEU A 41 9.27 0.28 3.31
CA LEU A 41 7.92 -0.14 3.65
C LEU A 41 7.88 -1.66 3.83
N ALA A 42 7.43 -2.11 5.00
CA ALA A 42 7.21 -3.52 5.28
C ALA A 42 5.73 -3.89 5.16
N ARG A 43 5.43 -4.99 4.47
CA ARG A 43 4.08 -5.53 4.40
C ARG A 43 3.80 -6.41 5.62
N VAL A 44 2.61 -6.25 6.17
CA VAL A 44 2.02 -7.18 7.14
C VAL A 44 0.58 -7.50 6.76
N ASP A 45 0.09 -8.67 7.19
CA ASP A 45 -1.31 -9.05 7.04
C ASP A 45 -1.93 -9.19 8.42
N ILE A 46 -3.12 -8.63 8.61
CA ILE A 46 -3.79 -8.47 9.90
C ILE A 46 -5.22 -8.99 9.76
N CYS A 47 -5.69 -9.81 10.70
CA CYS A 47 -7.10 -10.23 10.72
C CYS A 47 -8.01 -9.02 11.03
N PRO A 48 -9.24 -9.00 10.46
CA PRO A 48 -10.13 -7.84 10.60
C PRO A 48 -10.41 -7.45 12.05
N GLU A 49 -10.56 -8.44 12.94
CA GLU A 49 -10.84 -8.20 14.36
C GLU A 49 -9.67 -7.48 15.05
N ALA A 50 -8.43 -7.91 14.77
CA ALA A 50 -7.23 -7.29 15.33
C ALA A 50 -7.00 -5.89 14.74
N TRP A 51 -7.31 -5.69 13.45
CA TRP A 51 -7.26 -4.38 12.80
C TRP A 51 -8.21 -3.38 13.45
N ILE A 52 -9.47 -3.78 13.68
CA ILE A 52 -10.47 -2.95 14.34
C ILE A 52 -10.04 -2.68 15.80
N ALA A 53 -9.61 -3.72 16.53
CA ALA A 53 -9.18 -3.59 17.91
C ALA A 53 -7.96 -2.68 18.10
N SER A 54 -7.04 -2.68 17.12
CA SER A 54 -5.87 -1.78 17.12
C SER A 54 -6.23 -0.33 16.77
N ARG A 55 -7.45 -0.07 16.28
CA ARG A 55 -7.89 1.23 15.74
C ARG A 55 -6.98 1.73 14.62
N GLY A 56 -6.34 0.81 13.89
CA GLY A 56 -5.42 1.12 12.79
C GLY A 56 -5.94 2.17 11.81
N PRO A 57 -7.22 2.11 11.35
CA PRO A 57 -7.78 3.11 10.45
C PRO A 57 -7.85 4.52 11.02
N GLU A 58 -8.02 4.66 12.35
CA GLU A 58 -8.18 5.96 13.01
C GLU A 58 -6.84 6.56 13.44
N THR A 59 -5.95 5.70 13.96
CA THR A 59 -4.68 6.15 14.56
C THR A 59 -3.50 6.10 13.60
N HIS A 60 -3.65 5.35 12.49
CA HIS A 60 -2.55 5.00 11.58
C HIS A 60 -1.33 4.39 12.30
N VAL A 61 -1.57 3.68 13.41
CA VAL A 61 -0.53 3.00 14.19
C VAL A 61 -1.05 1.62 14.59
N VAL A 62 -0.22 0.60 14.42
CA VAL A 62 -0.50 -0.76 14.87
C VAL A 62 0.66 -1.28 15.71
N GLU A 63 0.35 -2.19 16.65
CA GLU A 63 1.34 -2.93 17.43
C GLU A 63 1.46 -4.32 16.81
N VAL A 64 2.62 -4.63 16.24
CA VAL A 64 2.89 -5.87 15.53
C VAL A 64 3.95 -6.70 16.25
N HIS A 65 3.92 -8.00 16.02
CA HIS A 65 4.96 -8.93 16.46
C HIS A 65 6.11 -8.92 15.45
N GLU A 66 7.32 -8.66 15.91
CA GLU A 66 8.55 -8.73 15.11
C GLU A 66 9.57 -9.62 15.81
N THR A 67 10.41 -10.30 15.03
CA THR A 67 11.52 -11.06 15.58
C THR A 67 12.76 -10.17 15.63
N GLN A 68 13.22 -9.83 16.84
CA GLN A 68 14.46 -9.11 17.05
C GLN A 68 15.43 -9.99 17.86
N ASP A 69 16.63 -10.23 17.33
CA ASP A 69 17.64 -11.09 17.94
C ASP A 69 17.16 -12.50 18.32
N GLY A 70 16.15 -13.01 17.59
CA GLY A 70 15.54 -14.33 17.83
C GLY A 70 14.43 -14.33 18.89
N GLU A 71 14.07 -13.19 19.43
CA GLU A 71 12.96 -13.02 20.37
C GLU A 71 11.75 -12.37 19.68
N ASP A 72 10.54 -12.81 20.03
CA ASP A 72 9.28 -12.22 19.58
C ASP A 72 8.98 -10.97 20.45
N VAL A 73 9.05 -9.81 19.83
CA VAL A 73 8.82 -8.52 20.48
C VAL A 73 7.63 -7.80 19.86
N LYS A 74 6.91 -7.03 20.65
CA LYS A 74 5.84 -6.15 20.13
C LYS A 74 6.38 -4.77 19.87
N VAL A 75 6.23 -4.32 18.63
CA VAL A 75 6.70 -3.02 18.17
C VAL A 75 5.54 -2.20 17.62
N ARG A 76 5.50 -0.93 17.95
CA ARG A 76 4.53 0.00 17.38
C ARG A 76 5.06 0.53 16.05
N ARG A 77 4.27 0.33 14.99
CA ARG A 77 4.61 0.79 13.64
C ARG A 77 3.52 1.71 13.11
N ARG A 78 3.94 2.70 12.36
CA ARG A 78 3.02 3.58 11.64
C ARG A 78 2.54 2.90 10.37
N VAL A 79 1.24 2.97 10.11
CA VAL A 79 0.62 2.47 8.89
C VAL A 79 0.78 3.53 7.81
N PHE A 80 1.52 3.21 6.76
CA PHE A 80 1.68 4.06 5.59
C PHE A 80 0.47 3.97 4.64
N ALA A 81 0.02 2.75 4.32
CA ALA A 81 -1.13 2.47 3.50
C ALA A 81 -1.73 1.11 3.86
N TYR A 82 -2.98 0.86 3.49
CA TYR A 82 -3.63 -0.44 3.71
C TYR A 82 -4.64 -0.78 2.62
N TRP A 83 -5.02 -2.05 2.54
CA TRP A 83 -6.05 -2.57 1.64
C TRP A 83 -6.75 -3.78 2.26
N HIS A 84 -7.90 -4.14 1.73
CA HIS A 84 -8.62 -5.34 2.11
C HIS A 84 -8.37 -6.45 1.09
N GLY A 85 -8.23 -7.69 1.56
CA GLY A 85 -8.00 -8.86 0.73
C GLY A 85 -8.62 -10.12 1.32
N VAL A 86 -8.45 -11.21 0.58
CA VAL A 86 -8.84 -12.56 1.00
C VAL A 86 -7.65 -13.49 0.77
N ILE A 87 -7.35 -14.35 1.75
CA ILE A 87 -6.26 -15.33 1.64
C ILE A 87 -6.54 -16.27 0.47
N PRO A 88 -5.70 -16.31 -0.56
CA PRO A 88 -5.95 -17.13 -1.74
C PRO A 88 -5.80 -18.62 -1.47
N GLU A 89 -6.52 -19.45 -2.23
CA GLU A 89 -6.27 -20.88 -2.28
C GLU A 89 -4.88 -21.16 -2.86
N SER A 90 -4.07 -21.94 -2.14
CA SER A 90 -2.62 -22.13 -2.39
C SER A 90 -2.23 -22.77 -3.72
N ASN A 91 -3.15 -23.07 -4.62
CA ASN A 91 -2.92 -23.85 -5.85
C ASN A 91 -3.06 -23.08 -7.16
N LYS A 92 -3.30 -21.79 -7.13
CA LYS A 92 -3.19 -21.00 -8.35
C LYS A 92 -1.80 -20.36 -8.38
N LYS A 93 -0.97 -20.79 -9.34
CA LYS A 93 0.11 -19.97 -9.93
C LYS A 93 -0.59 -18.74 -10.52
N THR A 94 -0.99 -17.84 -9.68
CA THR A 94 -1.78 -16.71 -10.13
C THR A 94 -1.12 -15.47 -9.57
N ASP A 95 -0.68 -14.72 -10.49
CA ASP A 95 -0.33 -13.31 -10.47
C ASP A 95 0.59 -12.82 -9.35
N PRO A 96 1.53 -12.01 -9.77
CA PRO A 96 2.46 -11.38 -8.87
C PRO A 96 1.68 -10.51 -7.88
N LEU A 97 1.79 -10.85 -6.60
CA LEU A 97 2.04 -9.94 -5.55
C LEU A 97 0.91 -9.10 -4.99
N ILE A 98 0.46 -8.13 -5.68
CA ILE A 98 -0.65 -7.26 -5.27
C ILE A 98 -1.60 -7.17 -6.45
N GLY A 99 -2.78 -7.76 -6.34
CA GLY A 99 -3.80 -7.72 -7.37
C GLY A 99 -4.30 -6.28 -7.64
N ALA A 100 -5.04 -6.12 -8.73
CA ALA A 100 -5.63 -4.82 -9.09
C ALA A 100 -6.44 -4.20 -7.95
N ASP A 101 -7.19 -5.01 -7.22
CA ASP A 101 -8.03 -4.57 -6.09
C ASP A 101 -7.17 -4.06 -4.92
N SER A 102 -6.05 -4.73 -4.64
CA SER A 102 -5.12 -4.30 -3.59
C SER A 102 -4.45 -2.97 -3.94
N LEU A 103 -4.02 -2.79 -5.20
CA LEU A 103 -3.46 -1.52 -5.67
C LEU A 103 -4.47 -0.38 -5.57
N MET A 104 -5.73 -0.64 -5.92
CA MET A 104 -6.80 0.33 -5.76
C MET A 104 -7.06 0.64 -4.29
N GLY A 105 -7.03 -0.37 -3.40
CA GLY A 105 -7.15 -0.17 -1.96
C GLY A 105 -6.03 0.70 -1.38
N ILE A 106 -4.78 0.48 -1.80
CA ILE A 106 -3.65 1.34 -1.43
C ILE A 106 -3.90 2.78 -1.90
N PHE A 107 -4.31 2.97 -3.17
CA PHE A 107 -4.63 4.27 -3.74
C PHE A 107 -5.68 5.02 -2.92
N ASP A 108 -6.74 4.30 -2.49
CA ASP A 108 -7.82 4.87 -1.68
C ASP A 108 -7.35 5.24 -0.27
N SER A 109 -6.56 4.37 0.37
CA SER A 109 -6.07 4.60 1.73
C SER A 109 -5.12 5.79 1.88
N LEU A 110 -4.57 6.26 0.76
CA LEU A 110 -3.69 7.43 0.70
C LEU A 110 -4.45 8.73 0.39
N GLU A 111 -5.75 8.67 0.21
CA GLU A 111 -6.57 9.85 -0.08
C GLU A 111 -6.58 10.84 1.09
N GLY A 112 -6.55 12.14 0.76
CA GLY A 112 -6.62 13.22 1.75
C GLY A 112 -5.40 13.35 2.66
N SER A 113 -4.30 12.64 2.37
CA SER A 113 -3.06 12.80 3.13
C SER A 113 -2.40 14.14 2.77
N ASP A 114 -1.88 14.83 3.78
CA ASP A 114 -1.08 16.04 3.69
C ASP A 114 0.43 15.76 3.75
N GLU A 115 0.82 14.51 3.94
CA GLU A 115 2.20 14.08 4.04
C GLU A 115 2.86 13.95 2.67
N ALA A 116 3.96 14.68 2.44
CA ALA A 116 4.65 14.75 1.15
C ALA A 116 4.99 13.37 0.56
N ARG A 117 5.47 12.43 1.39
CA ARG A 117 5.82 11.07 0.96
C ARG A 117 4.61 10.28 0.47
N ARG A 118 3.48 10.38 1.17
CA ARG A 118 2.22 9.73 0.78
C ARG A 118 1.63 10.35 -0.49
N ILE A 119 1.70 11.69 -0.62
CA ILE A 119 1.27 12.39 -1.82
C ILE A 119 2.11 11.93 -3.03
N ALA A 120 3.44 11.89 -2.89
CA ALA A 120 4.35 11.42 -3.93
C ALA A 120 4.07 9.97 -4.33
N PHE A 121 3.90 9.09 -3.35
CA PHE A 121 3.59 7.68 -3.58
C PHE A 121 2.23 7.50 -4.30
N ARG A 122 1.18 8.21 -3.85
CA ARG A 122 -0.14 8.19 -4.48
C ARG A 122 -0.07 8.68 -5.92
N TYR A 123 0.70 9.73 -6.20
CA TYR A 123 0.89 10.25 -7.54
C TYR A 123 1.55 9.23 -8.49
N VAL A 124 2.68 8.64 -8.09
CA VAL A 124 3.37 7.63 -8.91
C VAL A 124 2.52 6.36 -9.06
N LEU A 125 1.83 5.93 -7.99
CA LEU A 125 0.87 4.83 -8.06
C LEU A 125 -0.26 5.14 -9.07
N THR A 126 -0.75 6.37 -9.10
CA THR A 126 -1.76 6.80 -10.09
C THR A 126 -1.27 6.61 -11.52
N LEU A 127 -0.04 7.03 -11.83
CA LEU A 127 0.53 6.84 -13.17
C LEU A 127 0.62 5.35 -13.54
N LEU A 128 0.99 4.50 -12.58
CA LEU A 128 1.00 3.05 -12.77
C LEU A 128 -0.42 2.50 -13.03
N LEU A 129 -1.42 2.93 -12.25
CA LEU A 129 -2.81 2.50 -12.40
C LEU A 129 -3.42 2.93 -13.74
N VAL A 130 -3.10 4.13 -14.22
CA VAL A 130 -3.47 4.60 -15.56
C VAL A 130 -2.80 3.73 -16.63
N ARG A 131 -1.51 3.43 -16.49
CA ARG A 131 -0.78 2.53 -17.40
C ARG A 131 -1.37 1.11 -17.41
N LYS A 132 -1.77 0.61 -16.24
CA LYS A 132 -2.46 -0.69 -16.10
C LYS A 132 -3.93 -0.64 -16.56
N ARG A 133 -4.45 0.52 -16.94
CA ARG A 133 -5.84 0.75 -17.36
C ARG A 133 -6.87 0.44 -16.28
N LEU A 134 -6.51 0.60 -15.02
CA LEU A 134 -7.41 0.55 -13.86
C LEU A 134 -8.03 1.94 -13.59
N LEU A 135 -7.25 2.99 -13.82
CA LEU A 135 -7.72 4.38 -13.85
C LEU A 135 -7.72 4.92 -15.29
N VAL A 136 -8.59 5.90 -15.53
CA VAL A 136 -8.64 6.70 -16.76
C VAL A 136 -8.27 8.12 -16.38
N LEU A 137 -7.30 8.70 -17.11
CA LEU A 137 -6.94 10.10 -16.96
C LEU A 137 -7.97 10.92 -17.74
N GLU A 138 -8.78 11.71 -17.04
CA GLU A 138 -9.80 12.61 -17.61
C GLU A 138 -9.22 13.99 -17.96
N GLY A 139 -8.17 14.39 -17.24
CA GLY A 139 -7.51 15.66 -17.47
C GLY A 139 -6.51 16.01 -16.38
N GLN A 140 -6.06 17.26 -16.43
CA GLN A 140 -5.21 17.82 -15.39
C GLN A 140 -5.55 19.30 -15.19
N ARG A 141 -5.47 19.77 -13.94
CA ARG A 141 -5.58 21.18 -13.61
C ARG A 141 -4.18 21.68 -13.22
N PRO A 142 -3.68 22.72 -13.88
CA PRO A 142 -2.38 23.30 -13.53
C PRO A 142 -2.46 23.95 -12.14
N ALA A 143 -1.28 24.16 -11.54
CA ALA A 143 -1.18 24.95 -10.31
C ALA A 143 -1.69 26.38 -10.54
N ASP A 144 -2.41 26.94 -9.55
CA ASP A 144 -2.88 28.31 -9.56
C ASP A 144 -2.69 28.96 -8.18
N GLY A 145 -1.78 29.94 -8.07
CA GLY A 145 -1.40 30.54 -6.80
C GLY A 145 -0.85 29.50 -5.82
N ASP A 146 -1.52 29.34 -4.68
CA ASP A 146 -1.16 28.37 -3.64
C ASP A 146 -1.76 26.97 -3.87
N GLU A 147 -2.62 26.80 -4.87
CA GLU A 147 -3.21 25.52 -5.22
C GLU A 147 -2.23 24.68 -6.05
N PRO A 148 -1.94 23.42 -5.65
CA PRO A 148 -1.06 22.56 -6.41
C PRO A 148 -1.71 22.10 -7.72
N ALA A 149 -0.89 21.70 -8.68
CA ALA A 149 -1.37 20.98 -9.86
C ALA A 149 -2.01 19.64 -9.44
N VAL A 150 -3.03 19.20 -10.18
CA VAL A 150 -3.69 17.92 -9.92
C VAL A 150 -3.96 17.16 -11.22
N LEU A 151 -3.89 15.83 -11.14
CA LEU A 151 -4.44 14.92 -12.13
C LEU A 151 -5.91 14.64 -11.78
N LEU A 152 -6.77 14.65 -12.79
CA LEU A 152 -8.16 14.26 -12.69
C LEU A 152 -8.29 12.83 -13.21
N VAL A 153 -8.60 11.89 -12.34
CA VAL A 153 -8.67 10.47 -12.70
C VAL A 153 -10.01 9.88 -12.29
N ARG A 154 -10.45 8.85 -13.02
CA ARG A 154 -11.67 8.11 -12.76
C ARG A 154 -11.39 6.62 -12.81
N ARG A 155 -12.06 5.85 -11.96
CA ARG A 155 -11.97 4.39 -12.03
C ARG A 155 -12.60 3.89 -13.32
N LYS A 156 -11.88 3.05 -14.04
CA LYS A 156 -12.40 2.49 -15.28
C LYS A 156 -13.63 1.61 -15.07
N ALA A 157 -13.68 0.92 -13.92
CA ALA A 157 -14.79 0.03 -13.58
C ALA A 157 -16.13 0.77 -13.42
N ASP A 158 -16.10 2.06 -13.03
CA ASP A 158 -17.31 2.86 -12.75
C ASP A 158 -17.96 3.43 -14.04
N GLY A 159 -17.33 3.16 -15.19
CA GLY A 159 -17.84 3.64 -16.48
C GLY A 159 -17.63 5.15 -16.70
N PRO A 160 -18.19 5.73 -17.78
CA PRO A 160 -17.96 7.13 -18.15
C PRO A 160 -18.54 8.15 -17.17
N ASP A 161 -19.57 7.77 -16.42
CA ASP A 161 -20.25 8.64 -15.45
C ASP A 161 -19.71 8.46 -14.01
N GLY A 162 -18.61 7.69 -13.84
CA GLY A 162 -17.99 7.46 -12.54
C GLY A 162 -17.40 8.73 -11.94
N GLU A 163 -17.21 8.72 -10.62
CA GLU A 163 -16.64 9.83 -9.86
C GLU A 163 -15.21 10.14 -10.32
N VAL A 164 -14.94 11.44 -10.48
CA VAL A 164 -13.60 11.95 -10.79
C VAL A 164 -12.90 12.31 -9.49
N VAL A 165 -11.72 11.73 -9.28
CA VAL A 165 -10.88 11.94 -8.11
C VAL A 165 -9.70 12.83 -8.48
N GLU A 166 -9.40 13.79 -7.60
CA GLU A 166 -8.22 14.65 -7.72
C GLU A 166 -7.01 14.00 -7.06
N VAL A 167 -5.90 13.99 -7.78
CA VAL A 167 -4.60 13.52 -7.28
C VAL A 167 -3.59 14.63 -7.40
N VAL A 168 -3.07 15.08 -6.27
CA VAL A 168 -2.08 16.17 -6.22
C VAL A 168 -0.82 15.76 -6.96
N ASP A 169 -0.33 16.64 -7.85
CA ASP A 169 0.99 16.53 -8.47
C ASP A 169 2.00 17.20 -7.54
N PRO A 170 2.91 16.44 -6.91
CA PRO A 170 3.88 16.99 -5.98
C PRO A 170 5.06 17.67 -6.68
N GLY A 171 5.08 17.74 -8.01
CA GLY A 171 6.18 18.33 -8.77
C GLY A 171 7.50 17.58 -8.61
N LEU A 172 7.46 16.24 -8.62
CA LEU A 172 8.65 15.39 -8.45
C LEU A 172 9.67 15.62 -9.57
N ASP A 173 10.94 15.71 -9.20
CA ASP A 173 12.04 15.60 -10.14
C ASP A 173 12.29 14.13 -10.56
N GLU A 174 13.16 13.92 -11.56
CA GLU A 174 13.43 12.58 -12.08
C GLU A 174 13.99 11.63 -11.00
N SER A 175 14.80 12.13 -10.07
CA SER A 175 15.38 11.32 -9.00
C SER A 175 14.33 10.85 -8.00
N SER A 176 13.44 11.73 -7.59
CA SER A 176 12.33 11.41 -6.69
C SER A 176 11.32 10.44 -7.33
N ILE A 177 11.07 10.56 -8.63
CA ILE A 177 10.22 9.59 -9.37
C ILE A 177 10.85 8.19 -9.34
N VAL A 178 12.17 8.10 -9.56
CA VAL A 178 12.89 6.81 -9.51
C VAL A 178 12.80 6.21 -8.10
N GLU A 179 13.07 6.98 -7.06
CA GLU A 179 13.02 6.53 -5.67
C GLU A 179 11.63 6.00 -5.28
N VAL A 180 10.58 6.76 -5.56
CA VAL A 180 9.19 6.31 -5.29
C VAL A 180 8.82 5.11 -6.16
N THR A 181 9.31 5.04 -7.39
CA THR A 181 9.09 3.88 -8.26
C THR A 181 9.77 2.64 -7.72
N GLU A 182 10.98 2.74 -7.18
CA GLU A 182 11.70 1.65 -6.53
C GLU A 182 10.98 1.17 -5.27
N GLN A 183 10.49 2.09 -4.44
CA GLN A 183 9.64 1.77 -3.28
C GLN A 183 8.35 1.05 -3.72
N LEU A 184 7.68 1.54 -4.77
CA LEU A 184 6.54 0.86 -5.36
C LEU A 184 6.89 -0.53 -5.89
N GLN A 185 8.02 -0.67 -6.55
CA GLN A 185 8.49 -1.96 -7.06
C GLN A 185 8.84 -2.93 -5.93
N SER A 186 9.46 -2.48 -4.84
CA SER A 186 9.72 -3.31 -3.68
C SER A 186 8.42 -3.84 -3.06
N VAL A 187 7.37 -3.02 -3.05
CA VAL A 187 6.01 -3.43 -2.65
C VAL A 187 5.36 -4.38 -3.66
N LEU A 188 5.67 -4.21 -4.96
CA LEU A 188 5.06 -4.96 -6.06
C LEU A 188 5.85 -6.20 -6.48
N ASN A 189 7.17 -6.20 -6.34
CA ASN A 189 8.08 -7.18 -6.96
C ASN A 189 8.79 -8.05 -5.91
N THR A 190 8.06 -8.87 -5.21
CA THR A 190 8.72 -10.01 -4.58
C THR A 190 8.56 -11.26 -5.43
N GLU A 191 8.97 -11.18 -6.71
CA GLU A 191 9.27 -12.37 -7.48
C GLU A 191 10.41 -12.07 -8.46
N SER A 192 11.61 -12.49 -8.07
CA SER A 192 12.62 -13.04 -8.98
C SER A 192 13.76 -13.62 -8.16
N GLU A 193 13.65 -14.84 -7.73
CA GLU A 193 14.66 -15.90 -7.83
C GLU A 193 14.08 -17.25 -7.43
#